data_cec4543fcb5d3a1ecab4337d5db32985
#
_entry.id   cec4543fcb5d3a1ecab4337d5db32985
#
_cell.length_a   1.000
_cell.length_b   1.000
_cell.length_c   1.000
_cell.angle_alpha   90.00
_cell.angle_beta   90.00
_cell.angle_gamma   90.00
#
_symmetry.space_group_name_H-M   'P 1'
#
loop_
_entity.id
_entity.type
_entity.pdbx_description
1 polymer ?
#
loop_
_entity_poly.entity_id
_entity_poly.type
_entity_poly.pdbx_seq_one_letter_code
_entity_poly.pdbx_strand_id
1 'polypeptide(L)' 'MQIKPQTLMVAIQCVAAEIRLIDKKLEDDEPANAAELEQLLVSFDLAADDLKKAYEIALNQYGELPAYEELVK' A
#
# COMPACT_ATOMS: atom_id res chain seq x y z
N MET A 1 -0.32 -15.64 -12.78
CA MET A 1 1.04 -15.22 -12.42
C MET A 1 1.15 -15.09 -10.92
N GLN A 2 2.16 -15.71 -10.34
CA GLN A 2 2.37 -15.63 -8.89
C GLN A 2 3.52 -14.69 -8.59
N ILE A 3 3.28 -13.78 -7.65
CA ILE A 3 4.29 -12.87 -7.15
C ILE A 3 4.91 -13.51 -5.92
N LYS A 4 6.23 -13.49 -5.83
CA LYS A 4 6.92 -14.04 -4.67
C LYS A 4 6.54 -13.25 -3.42
N PRO A 5 6.41 -13.91 -2.25
CA PRO A 5 6.06 -13.21 -1.01
C PRO A 5 6.97 -12.04 -0.70
N GLN A 6 8.27 -12.16 -0.95
CA GLN A 6 9.21 -11.08 -0.70
C GLN A 6 8.91 -9.86 -1.57
N THR A 7 8.61 -10.08 -2.86
CA THR A 7 8.25 -9.00 -3.77
C THR A 7 6.94 -8.34 -3.33
N LEU A 8 5.99 -9.16 -2.90
CA LEU A 8 4.71 -8.67 -2.42
C LEU A 8 4.88 -7.79 -1.19
N MET A 9 5.76 -8.19 -0.26
CA MET A 9 6.06 -7.37 0.93
C MET A 9 6.64 -6.01 0.56
N VAL A 10 7.57 -5.99 -0.38
CA VAL A 10 8.17 -4.73 -0.85
C VAL A 10 7.10 -3.83 -1.48
N ALA A 11 6.24 -4.40 -2.32
CA ALA A 11 5.17 -3.63 -2.96
C ALA A 11 4.22 -3.02 -1.92
N ILE A 12 3.84 -3.79 -0.91
CA ILE A 12 2.97 -3.32 0.16
C ILE A 12 3.61 -2.16 0.90
N GLN A 13 4.89 -2.27 1.24
CA GLN A 13 5.61 -1.22 1.95
C GLN A 13 5.72 0.05 1.11
N CYS A 14 5.99 -0.09 -0.18
CA CYS A 14 6.10 1.05 -1.08
C CYS A 14 4.77 1.79 -1.23
N VAL A 15 3.68 1.04 -1.41
CA VAL A 15 2.35 1.64 -1.55
C VAL A 15 1.95 2.34 -0.25
N ALA A 16 2.18 1.70 0.90
CA ALA A 16 1.86 2.31 2.19
C ALA A 16 2.64 3.60 2.43
N ALA A 17 3.92 3.62 2.07
CA ALA A 17 4.75 4.81 2.20
C ALA A 17 4.25 5.94 1.32
N GLU A 18 3.86 5.63 0.09
CA GLU A 18 3.37 6.64 -0.85
C GLU A 18 2.03 7.23 -0.39
N ILE A 19 1.15 6.39 0.15
CA ILE A 19 -0.13 6.87 0.70
C ILE A 19 0.13 7.88 1.81
N ARG A 20 1.07 7.60 2.71
CA ARG A 20 1.41 8.53 3.80
C ARG A 20 1.95 9.85 3.26
N LEU A 21 2.76 9.80 2.21
CA LEU A 21 3.30 11.01 1.59
C LEU A 21 2.21 11.85 0.94
N ILE A 22 1.27 11.21 0.25
CA ILE A 22 0.16 11.91 -0.40
C ILE A 22 -0.74 12.55 0.66
N ASP A 23 -1.08 11.81 1.71
CA ASP A 23 -1.88 12.33 2.81
C ASP A 23 -1.23 13.56 3.44
N LYS A 24 0.08 13.50 3.64
CA LYS A 24 0.81 14.61 4.21
C LYS A 24 0.78 15.84 3.31
N LYS A 25 0.93 15.64 2.01
CA LYS A 25 0.86 16.74 1.04
C LYS A 25 -0.52 17.41 1.05
N LEU A 26 -1.57 16.62 1.22
CA LEU A 26 -2.93 17.14 1.26
C LEU A 26 -3.24 17.85 2.58
N GLU A 27 -2.59 17.45 3.68
CA GLU A 27 -2.77 18.09 4.99
C GLU A 27 -2.01 19.41 5.10
N ASP A 28 -0.86 19.51 4.45
CA ASP A 28 -0.07 20.73 4.44
C ASP A 28 -0.84 21.78 3.63
N ASP A 29 -0.25 22.86 3.23
CA ASP A 29 -0.93 23.93 2.48
C ASP A 29 -1.73 23.35 1.32
N GLU A 30 -2.83 24.01 0.94
CA GLU A 30 -3.65 23.56 -0.19
C GLU A 30 -2.80 23.49 -1.45
N PRO A 31 -2.41 22.28 -1.90
CA PRO A 31 -1.61 22.17 -3.10
C PRO A 31 -2.45 22.52 -4.33
N ALA A 32 -1.82 23.14 -5.32
CA ALA A 32 -2.52 23.50 -6.55
C ALA A 32 -3.09 22.30 -7.28
N ASN A 33 -2.53 21.11 -7.01
CA ASN A 33 -2.94 19.86 -7.65
C ASN A 33 -3.69 18.93 -6.70
N ALA A 34 -4.43 19.47 -5.73
CA ALA A 34 -5.14 18.67 -4.74
C ALA A 34 -6.06 17.62 -5.37
N ALA A 35 -6.79 17.99 -6.41
CA ALA A 35 -7.70 17.04 -7.07
C ALA A 35 -6.95 15.86 -7.68
N GLU A 36 -5.79 16.13 -8.28
CA GLU A 36 -4.97 15.06 -8.85
C GLU A 36 -4.40 14.15 -7.77
N LEU A 37 -3.98 14.72 -6.64
CA LEU A 37 -3.47 13.96 -5.51
C LEU A 37 -4.57 13.08 -4.91
N GLU A 38 -5.78 13.60 -4.81
CA GLU A 38 -6.91 12.81 -4.29
C GLU A 38 -7.24 11.63 -5.21
N GLN A 39 -7.21 11.82 -6.53
CA GLN A 39 -7.42 10.74 -7.48
C GLN A 39 -6.31 9.69 -7.36
N LEU A 40 -5.09 10.15 -7.23
CA LEU A 40 -3.95 9.26 -7.07
C LEU A 40 -4.08 8.46 -5.78
N LEU A 41 -4.53 9.11 -4.69
CA LEU A 41 -4.74 8.46 -3.41
C LEU A 41 -5.77 7.32 -3.53
N VAL A 42 -6.86 7.55 -4.25
CA VAL A 42 -7.86 6.51 -4.49
C VAL A 42 -7.23 5.31 -5.19
N SER A 43 -6.41 5.56 -6.22
CA SER A 43 -5.73 4.49 -6.95
C SER A 43 -4.80 3.69 -6.04
N PHE A 44 -4.05 4.38 -5.18
CA PHE A 44 -3.15 3.69 -4.24
C PHE A 44 -3.93 2.93 -3.16
N ASP A 45 -5.05 3.47 -2.70
CA ASP A 45 -5.90 2.76 -1.73
C ASP A 45 -6.46 1.46 -2.32
N LEU A 46 -6.90 1.50 -3.57
CA LEU A 46 -7.36 0.29 -4.26
C LEU A 46 -6.24 -0.73 -4.43
N ALA A 47 -5.05 -0.25 -4.78
CA ALA A 47 -3.89 -1.12 -4.91
C ALA A 47 -3.52 -1.74 -3.56
N ALA A 48 -3.57 -0.94 -2.49
CA ALA A 48 -3.27 -1.43 -1.14
C ALA A 48 -4.23 -2.54 -0.72
N ASP A 49 -5.52 -2.37 -1.02
CA ASP A 49 -6.54 -3.37 -0.69
C ASP A 49 -6.29 -4.68 -1.46
N ASP A 50 -5.97 -4.55 -2.73
CA ASP A 50 -5.69 -5.71 -3.59
C ASP A 50 -4.45 -6.45 -3.11
N LEU A 51 -3.39 -5.71 -2.77
CA LEU A 51 -2.15 -6.30 -2.24
C LEU A 51 -2.39 -6.97 -0.90
N LYS A 52 -3.22 -6.38 -0.05
CA LYS A 52 -3.55 -6.97 1.25
C LYS A 52 -4.22 -8.33 1.07
N LYS A 53 -5.17 -8.43 0.14
CA LYS A 53 -5.86 -9.69 -0.14
C LYS A 53 -4.87 -10.75 -0.64
N ALA A 54 -3.98 -10.35 -1.55
CA ALA A 54 -2.96 -11.27 -2.05
C ALA A 54 -2.03 -11.72 -0.93
N TYR A 55 -1.68 -10.82 -0.03
CA TYR A 55 -0.81 -11.15 1.10
C TYR A 55 -1.48 -12.10 2.08
N GLU A 56 -2.78 -11.95 2.32
CA GLU A 56 -3.52 -12.86 3.19
C GLU A 56 -3.48 -14.29 2.65
N ILE A 57 -3.57 -14.44 1.32
CA ILE A 57 -3.44 -15.74 0.68
C ILE A 57 -2.04 -16.30 0.91
N ALA A 58 -1.01 -15.46 0.75
CA ALA A 58 0.37 -15.87 0.97
C ALA A 58 0.62 -16.30 2.42
N LEU A 59 0.03 -15.58 3.38
CA LEU A 59 0.14 -15.93 4.80
C LEU A 59 -0.40 -17.33 5.06
N ASN A 60 -1.52 -17.69 4.43
CA ASN A 60 -2.10 -19.01 4.58
C ASN A 60 -1.22 -20.11 3.99
N GLN A 61 -0.49 -19.79 2.91
CA GLN A 61 0.36 -20.77 2.23
C GLN A 61 1.71 -20.97 2.90
N TYR A 62 2.32 -19.89 3.40
CA TYR A 62 3.71 -19.95 3.86
C TYR A 62 3.87 -19.91 5.37
N GLY A 63 2.95 -19.33 6.09
CA GLY A 63 2.90 -19.43 7.55
C GLY A 63 3.99 -18.73 8.36
N GLU A 64 5.10 -18.35 7.73
CA GLU A 64 6.25 -17.74 8.42
C GLU A 64 6.43 -16.25 8.06
N LEU A 65 5.48 -15.68 7.35
CA LEU A 65 5.58 -14.30 6.92
C LEU A 65 5.14 -13.36 8.06
N PRO A 66 5.69 -12.14 8.12
CA PRO A 66 5.23 -11.18 9.13
C PRO A 66 3.78 -10.78 8.88
N ALA A 67 3.11 -10.33 9.94
CA ALA A 67 1.73 -9.87 9.82
C ALA A 67 1.67 -8.64 8.91
N TYR A 68 0.55 -8.48 8.22
CA TYR A 68 0.37 -7.33 7.32
C TYR A 68 0.60 -6.01 8.06
N GLU A 69 0.10 -5.90 9.27
CA GLU A 69 0.21 -4.69 10.10
C GLU A 69 1.68 -4.31 10.37
N GLU A 70 2.57 -5.28 10.38
CA GLU A 70 3.99 -5.01 10.54
C GLU A 70 4.59 -4.33 9.30
N LEU A 71 4.06 -4.67 8.13
CA LEU A 71 4.58 -4.13 6.88
C LEU A 71 4.18 -2.68 6.64
N VAL A 72 3.03 -2.27 7.15
CA VAL A 72 2.47 -0.94 6.87
C VAL A 72 2.67 0.06 7.99
N LYS A 73 3.44 -0.29 8.99
CA LYS A 73 3.79 0.62 10.09
C LYS A 73 4.54 1.85 9.61
#